data_8a35130eebd6dbb7d3ff30d92c34a694
#
_entry.id   8a35130eebd6dbb7d3ff30d92c34a694
#
_cell.length_a   1.000
_cell.length_b   1.000
_cell.length_c   1.000
_cell.angle_alpha   90.00
_cell.angle_beta   90.00
_cell.angle_gamma   90.00
#
_symmetry.space_group_name_H-M   'P 1'
#
loop_
_entity.id
_entity.type
_entity.pdbx_description
1 polymer ?
#
loop_
_entity_poly.entity_id
_entity_poly.type
_entity_poly.pdbx_seq_one_letter_code
_entity_poly.pdbx_strand_id
1 'polypeptide(L)'
;MNIRLIVVLYIMLLTIPAQGQRRHVQKAQRVKKISPEEQERLEKLERMKSAMQKVMIIDSMVVDKDGFLKYYHLSPETGTIKDGDDFTHEKRHDGYFVYLNEIGNKFFFSKQETDSTSNLYYRESDNVKWSEPIRLVGINDEHQFRHVNYPYMMGDGTTFYFAADGGKEGLGGYDIYMTTYDEEENRFLRPVNIGLPFNSPANDYLYVIDEYANLGWFATDRNQEDGKVCIYVFVPSEKRITYNIEDYTPEEINGFAQISSISDTWDDKELLSQALQRLEEVRKSQKPQDHSSDFSFIINDDITYRQLSDFKLRENVIRYQQLSALRNRQANLNQSLERTRDAYATASRKKRRAMMEDILSDEQEVLMLHQETHNLEKAIRNSENTFLTKNK
;
A
#
# COMPACT_ATOMS: atom_id res chain seq x y z
N MET A 1 -2.12 -34.27 31.64
CA MET A 1 -3.15 -35.30 31.32
C MET A 1 -3.48 -35.08 29.83
N ASN A 2 -2.95 -35.98 29.00
CA ASN A 2 -2.95 -35.81 27.56
C ASN A 2 -4.34 -36.16 26.97
N ILE A 3 -4.99 -35.25 26.30
CA ILE A 3 -6.18 -35.54 25.52
C ILE A 3 -5.75 -35.58 24.05
N ARG A 4 -5.57 -36.79 23.54
CA ARG A 4 -5.47 -37.05 22.10
C ARG A 4 -6.87 -37.10 21.53
N LEU A 5 -7.20 -36.15 20.64
CA LEU A 5 -8.46 -36.17 19.89
C LEU A 5 -8.32 -37.20 18.76
N ILE A 6 -9.03 -38.32 18.89
CA ILE A 6 -9.15 -39.36 17.85
C ILE A 6 -10.37 -38.98 16.99
N VAL A 7 -10.09 -38.66 15.72
CA VAL A 7 -11.15 -38.51 14.70
C VAL A 7 -11.62 -39.92 14.31
N VAL A 8 -12.81 -40.31 14.75
CA VAL A 8 -13.47 -41.59 14.39
C VAL A 8 -14.28 -41.36 13.11
N LEU A 9 -13.84 -42.00 12.06
CA LEU A 9 -14.57 -42.08 10.80
C LEU A 9 -15.70 -43.13 10.96
N TYR A 10 -16.95 -42.72 10.90
CA TYR A 10 -18.10 -43.62 10.95
C TYR A 10 -18.33 -44.26 9.57
N ILE A 11 -18.03 -45.57 9.43
CA ILE A 11 -18.38 -46.34 8.23
C ILE A 11 -19.70 -47.07 8.55
N MET A 12 -20.81 -46.65 7.93
CA MET A 12 -22.05 -47.42 7.89
C MET A 12 -21.93 -48.56 6.90
N LEU A 13 -21.91 -49.76 7.40
CA LEU A 13 -22.09 -50.98 6.62
C LEU A 13 -23.59 -51.27 6.48
N LEU A 14 -24.13 -51.07 5.29
CA LEU A 14 -25.43 -51.63 4.90
C LEU A 14 -25.20 -52.95 4.16
N THR A 15 -25.66 -54.06 4.75
CA THR A 15 -25.69 -55.38 4.13
C THR A 15 -26.94 -55.49 3.22
N ILE A 16 -26.72 -55.70 1.94
CA ILE A 16 -27.74 -56.08 0.97
C ILE A 16 -27.34 -57.42 0.36
N PRO A 17 -28.27 -58.41 0.19
CA PRO A 17 -27.91 -59.73 -0.27
C PRO A 17 -27.60 -59.78 -1.78
N ALA A 18 -26.69 -60.68 -2.09
CA ALA A 18 -26.15 -60.88 -3.41
C ALA A 18 -27.17 -61.48 -4.41
N GLN A 19 -27.36 -60.81 -5.54
CA GLN A 19 -27.64 -61.44 -6.83
C GLN A 19 -27.19 -60.56 -8.00
N GLY A 20 -26.42 -61.11 -8.88
CA GLY A 20 -26.16 -60.56 -10.24
C GLY A 20 -24.79 -59.92 -10.44
N GLN A 21 -23.83 -60.72 -10.87
CA GLN A 21 -22.51 -60.27 -11.37
C GLN A 21 -22.63 -59.34 -12.57
N ARG A 22 -22.28 -58.07 -12.36
CA ARG A 22 -21.64 -57.23 -13.41
C ARG A 22 -20.47 -56.52 -12.75
N ARG A 23 -19.27 -56.85 -13.19
CA ARG A 23 -18.01 -56.22 -12.80
C ARG A 23 -18.03 -54.77 -13.28
N HIS A 24 -18.47 -53.84 -12.40
CA HIS A 24 -18.11 -52.43 -12.50
C HIS A 24 -16.75 -52.27 -11.83
N VAL A 25 -15.74 -52.03 -12.63
CA VAL A 25 -14.43 -51.57 -12.14
C VAL A 25 -14.65 -50.16 -11.57
N GLN A 26 -14.86 -50.09 -10.27
CA GLN A 26 -14.73 -48.82 -9.57
C GLN A 26 -13.29 -48.33 -9.72
N LYS A 27 -13.08 -47.30 -10.53
CA LYS A 27 -11.84 -46.52 -10.51
C LYS A 27 -11.71 -45.97 -9.07
N ALA A 28 -10.85 -46.57 -8.27
CA ALA A 28 -10.42 -46.00 -7.00
C ALA A 28 -9.88 -44.61 -7.31
N GLN A 29 -10.57 -43.58 -6.84
CA GLN A 29 -10.03 -42.21 -6.81
C GLN A 29 -8.74 -42.30 -5.99
N ARG A 30 -7.59 -42.11 -6.64
CA ARG A 30 -6.31 -41.94 -5.97
C ARG A 30 -6.47 -40.66 -5.11
N VAL A 31 -6.62 -40.83 -3.82
CA VAL A 31 -6.46 -39.74 -2.86
C VAL A 31 -5.04 -39.21 -3.09
N LYS A 32 -4.93 -38.01 -3.63
CA LYS A 32 -3.67 -37.31 -3.82
C LYS A 32 -3.04 -37.18 -2.43
N LYS A 33 -1.93 -37.85 -2.17
CA LYS A 33 -1.19 -37.64 -0.92
C LYS A 33 -0.72 -36.17 -0.93
N ILE A 34 -1.20 -35.40 0.01
CA ILE A 34 -0.78 -34.04 0.27
C ILE A 34 0.71 -34.09 0.68
N SER A 35 1.55 -33.24 0.11
CA SER A 35 2.97 -33.17 0.48
C SER A 35 3.11 -32.65 1.94
N PRO A 36 4.20 -32.97 2.64
CA PRO A 36 4.42 -32.43 3.98
C PRO A 36 4.41 -30.89 4.02
N GLU A 37 4.94 -30.25 2.98
CA GLU A 37 4.97 -28.79 2.83
C GLU A 37 3.56 -28.22 2.65
N GLU A 38 2.73 -28.89 1.86
CA GLU A 38 1.33 -28.47 1.67
C GLU A 38 0.51 -28.71 2.93
N GLN A 39 0.80 -29.75 3.70
CA GLN A 39 0.17 -29.99 4.99
C GLN A 39 0.53 -28.91 6.01
N GLU A 40 1.82 -28.54 6.12
CA GLU A 40 2.30 -27.46 6.98
C GLU A 40 1.64 -26.12 6.62
N ARG A 41 1.50 -25.85 5.31
CA ARG A 41 0.82 -24.64 4.82
C ARG A 41 -0.65 -24.60 5.21
N LEU A 42 -1.36 -25.73 5.10
CA LEU A 42 -2.76 -25.83 5.51
C LEU A 42 -2.93 -25.65 7.03
N GLU A 43 -2.05 -26.25 7.83
CA GLU A 43 -2.07 -26.07 9.27
C GLU A 43 -1.78 -24.61 9.68
N LYS A 44 -0.89 -23.93 8.96
CA LYS A 44 -0.62 -22.50 9.15
C LYS A 44 -1.84 -21.65 8.82
N LEU A 45 -2.49 -21.93 7.69
CA LEU A 45 -3.71 -21.25 7.27
C LEU A 45 -4.82 -21.37 8.31
N GLU A 46 -5.03 -22.57 8.86
CA GLU A 46 -6.02 -22.80 9.92
C GLU A 46 -5.70 -22.01 11.21
N ARG A 47 -4.43 -21.94 11.60
CA ARG A 47 -4.01 -21.09 12.74
C ARG A 47 -4.27 -19.60 12.47
N MET A 48 -4.01 -19.13 11.24
CA MET A 48 -4.24 -17.73 10.88
C MET A 48 -5.71 -17.33 10.86
N LYS A 49 -6.63 -18.28 10.59
CA LYS A 49 -8.07 -18.01 10.62
C LYS A 49 -8.55 -17.56 11.99
N SER A 50 -8.00 -18.11 13.07
CA SER A 50 -8.35 -17.69 14.43
C SER A 50 -7.92 -16.26 14.79
N ALA A 51 -6.99 -15.69 14.05
CA ALA A 51 -6.49 -14.32 14.20
C ALA A 51 -6.82 -13.43 12.99
N MET A 52 -7.77 -13.86 12.15
CA MET A 52 -8.17 -13.17 10.94
C MET A 52 -8.73 -11.78 11.25
N GLN A 53 -8.21 -10.78 10.56
CA GLN A 53 -8.70 -9.41 10.71
C GLN A 53 -10.08 -9.26 10.09
N LYS A 54 -11.01 -8.66 10.83
CA LYS A 54 -12.29 -8.22 10.31
C LYS A 54 -12.08 -6.92 9.55
N VAL A 55 -12.44 -6.92 8.26
CA VAL A 55 -12.26 -5.77 7.38
C VAL A 55 -13.47 -5.64 6.46
N MET A 56 -13.95 -4.42 6.26
CA MET A 56 -15.01 -4.13 5.29
C MET A 56 -14.36 -3.83 3.94
N ILE A 57 -14.56 -4.72 2.97
CA ILE A 57 -14.10 -4.54 1.58
C ILE A 57 -15.24 -3.91 0.79
N ILE A 58 -15.02 -2.71 0.25
CA ILE A 58 -16.08 -1.90 -0.35
C ILE A 58 -16.13 -1.99 -1.88
N ASP A 59 -15.00 -2.35 -2.50
CA ASP A 59 -14.90 -2.46 -3.96
C ASP A 59 -13.80 -3.44 -4.36
N SER A 60 -13.89 -3.96 -5.58
CA SER A 60 -12.85 -4.80 -6.17
C SER A 60 -12.82 -4.64 -7.67
N MET A 61 -11.63 -4.73 -8.26
CA MET A 61 -11.46 -4.68 -9.71
C MET A 61 -10.37 -5.65 -10.18
N VAL A 62 -10.67 -6.39 -11.24
CA VAL A 62 -9.71 -7.27 -11.91
C VAL A 62 -9.08 -6.52 -13.06
N VAL A 63 -7.74 -6.45 -13.07
CA VAL A 63 -6.96 -5.70 -14.05
C VAL A 63 -5.76 -6.51 -14.53
N ASP A 64 -5.12 -6.06 -15.60
CA ASP A 64 -3.85 -6.64 -16.02
C ASP A 64 -2.77 -6.40 -14.96
N LYS A 65 -1.96 -7.42 -14.67
CA LYS A 65 -0.85 -7.34 -13.73
C LYS A 65 0.16 -6.28 -14.17
N ASP A 66 0.38 -6.18 -15.47
CA ASP A 66 1.19 -5.12 -16.04
C ASP A 66 0.43 -3.79 -15.93
N GLY A 67 1.00 -2.86 -15.16
CA GLY A 67 0.44 -1.52 -14.97
C GLY A 67 -0.77 -1.44 -14.02
N PHE A 68 -0.96 -2.40 -13.12
CA PHE A 68 -2.03 -2.35 -12.12
C PHE A 68 -1.92 -1.15 -11.16
N LEU A 69 -0.73 -0.57 -11.01
CA LEU A 69 -0.47 0.57 -10.14
C LEU A 69 -1.32 1.81 -10.47
N LYS A 70 -1.65 2.00 -11.75
CA LYS A 70 -2.49 3.13 -12.22
C LYS A 70 -3.92 3.13 -11.67
N TYR A 71 -4.34 2.03 -11.06
CA TYR A 71 -5.66 1.89 -10.45
C TYR A 71 -5.66 2.17 -8.94
N TYR A 72 -4.48 2.44 -8.35
CA TYR A 72 -4.38 2.94 -6.98
C TYR A 72 -4.64 4.44 -6.98
N HIS A 73 -5.81 4.82 -6.52
CA HIS A 73 -6.21 6.21 -6.42
C HIS A 73 -5.94 6.69 -4.99
N LEU A 74 -4.83 7.38 -4.78
CA LEU A 74 -4.38 7.83 -3.47
C LEU A 74 -4.46 9.35 -3.36
N SER A 75 -4.77 9.87 -2.19
CA SER A 75 -4.65 11.29 -1.90
C SER A 75 -3.19 11.74 -2.07
N PRO A 76 -2.92 12.95 -2.55
CA PRO A 76 -1.57 13.47 -2.72
C PRO A 76 -0.73 13.40 -1.44
N GLU A 77 -1.38 13.55 -0.30
CA GLU A 77 -0.80 13.50 1.05
C GLU A 77 -0.33 12.09 1.46
N THR A 78 -0.81 11.06 0.78
CA THR A 78 -0.39 9.67 0.99
C THR A 78 0.92 9.34 0.28
N GLY A 79 1.42 10.27 -0.55
CA GLY A 79 2.58 10.05 -1.40
C GLY A 79 2.20 9.49 -2.78
N THR A 80 3.19 9.00 -3.51
CA THR A 80 3.00 8.58 -4.90
C THR A 80 3.60 7.22 -5.16
N ILE A 81 2.83 6.36 -5.81
CA ILE A 81 3.23 5.04 -6.27
C ILE A 81 3.53 5.12 -7.77
N LYS A 82 4.67 4.59 -8.19
CA LYS A 82 5.09 4.60 -9.60
C LYS A 82 5.73 3.29 -10.00
N ASP A 83 5.69 3.02 -11.30
CA ASP A 83 6.57 2.06 -11.90
C ASP A 83 8.01 2.59 -11.85
N GLY A 84 8.95 1.75 -11.47
CA GLY A 84 10.33 2.15 -11.32
C GLY A 84 11.01 2.48 -12.63
N ASP A 85 10.60 1.88 -13.73
CA ASP A 85 11.08 2.20 -15.08
C ASP A 85 10.79 3.65 -15.45
N ASP A 86 9.63 4.16 -15.01
CA ASP A 86 9.25 5.56 -15.19
C ASP A 86 10.05 6.51 -14.28
N PHE A 87 10.60 6.00 -13.18
CA PHE A 87 11.27 6.84 -12.18
C PHE A 87 12.80 6.84 -12.30
N THR A 88 13.44 5.70 -12.56
CA THR A 88 14.91 5.57 -12.54
C THR A 88 15.54 5.36 -13.90
N HIS A 89 14.80 5.10 -14.97
CA HIS A 89 15.25 4.72 -16.32
C HIS A 89 16.10 3.44 -16.37
N GLU A 90 16.20 2.69 -15.30
CA GLU A 90 16.83 1.39 -15.31
C GLU A 90 15.75 0.37 -15.73
N LYS A 91 15.75 -0.06 -16.99
CA LYS A 91 14.89 -1.13 -17.46
C LYS A 91 15.21 -2.42 -16.71
N ARG A 92 14.31 -2.86 -15.87
CA ARG A 92 14.36 -4.14 -15.17
C ARG A 92 13.20 -5.01 -15.60
N HIS A 93 13.47 -6.32 -15.78
CA HIS A 93 12.51 -7.28 -16.28
C HIS A 93 11.48 -7.76 -15.23
N ASP A 94 11.55 -7.30 -13.98
CA ASP A 94 10.86 -7.90 -12.83
C ASP A 94 9.87 -6.95 -12.10
N GLY A 95 9.39 -5.91 -12.80
CA GLY A 95 8.40 -4.99 -12.21
C GLY A 95 8.97 -4.22 -11.03
N TYR A 96 9.72 -3.19 -11.33
CA TYR A 96 10.35 -2.32 -10.34
C TYR A 96 9.35 -1.32 -9.81
N PHE A 97 9.09 -1.38 -8.50
CA PHE A 97 8.11 -0.54 -7.81
C PHE A 97 8.80 0.54 -6.98
N VAL A 98 8.29 1.76 -7.03
CA VAL A 98 8.77 2.89 -6.25
C VAL A 98 7.63 3.55 -5.49
N TYR A 99 7.82 3.75 -4.19
CA TYR A 99 7.00 4.62 -3.37
C TYR A 99 7.78 5.91 -3.07
N LEU A 100 7.23 7.05 -3.46
CA LEU A 100 7.73 8.38 -3.14
C LEU A 100 6.87 8.97 -2.04
N ASN A 101 7.48 9.41 -0.94
CA ASN A 101 6.75 10.01 0.16
C ASN A 101 6.01 11.30 -0.24
N GLU A 102 5.09 11.77 0.61
CA GLU A 102 4.23 12.92 0.37
C GLU A 102 4.99 14.23 0.13
N ILE A 103 6.14 14.39 0.79
CA ILE A 103 7.02 15.55 0.61
C ILE A 103 7.81 15.47 -0.70
N GLY A 104 7.95 14.28 -1.28
CA GLY A 104 8.69 14.05 -2.52
C GLY A 104 10.21 14.11 -2.37
N ASN A 105 10.73 13.98 -1.14
CA ASN A 105 12.17 14.04 -0.85
C ASN A 105 12.78 12.70 -0.47
N LYS A 106 11.98 11.65 -0.36
CA LYS A 106 12.44 10.29 -0.02
C LYS A 106 11.65 9.26 -0.82
N PHE A 107 12.34 8.34 -1.49
CA PHE A 107 11.67 7.24 -2.14
C PHE A 107 12.26 5.89 -1.76
N PHE A 108 11.39 4.91 -1.71
CA PHE A 108 11.68 3.52 -1.36
C PHE A 108 11.51 2.63 -2.58
N PHE A 109 12.37 1.64 -2.72
CA PHE A 109 12.38 0.77 -3.88
C PHE A 109 13.03 -0.58 -3.60
N SER A 110 12.71 -1.58 -4.42
CA SER A 110 13.39 -2.86 -4.42
C SER A 110 14.67 -2.79 -5.25
N LYS A 111 15.74 -3.40 -4.78
CA LYS A 111 16.99 -3.55 -5.52
C LYS A 111 17.49 -4.98 -5.44
N GLN A 112 17.85 -5.55 -6.58
CA GLN A 112 18.45 -6.86 -6.65
C GLN A 112 19.87 -6.83 -6.07
N GLU A 113 20.17 -7.75 -5.15
CA GLU A 113 21.49 -7.91 -4.51
C GLU A 113 22.29 -9.05 -5.13
N THR A 114 21.59 -10.13 -5.51
CA THR A 114 22.15 -11.29 -6.22
C THR A 114 21.19 -11.74 -7.32
N ASP A 115 21.57 -12.74 -8.13
CA ASP A 115 20.71 -13.31 -9.18
C ASP A 115 19.37 -13.86 -8.65
N SER A 116 19.28 -14.14 -7.33
CA SER A 116 18.13 -14.80 -6.71
C SER A 116 17.58 -14.07 -5.49
N THR A 117 18.11 -12.90 -5.12
CA THR A 117 17.68 -12.16 -3.94
C THR A 117 17.55 -10.66 -4.22
N SER A 118 16.50 -10.06 -3.66
CA SER A 118 16.32 -8.60 -3.64
C SER A 118 16.07 -8.09 -2.24
N ASN A 119 16.31 -6.80 -2.03
CA ASN A 119 16.08 -6.13 -0.77
C ASN A 119 15.56 -4.71 -1.01
N LEU A 120 15.08 -4.07 0.06
CA LEU A 120 14.57 -2.71 0.00
C LEU A 120 15.66 -1.68 0.30
N TYR A 121 15.61 -0.61 -0.46
CA TYR A 121 16.48 0.54 -0.37
C TYR A 121 15.66 1.83 -0.37
N TYR A 122 16.27 2.90 0.06
CA TYR A 122 15.74 4.24 -0.12
C TYR A 122 16.81 5.18 -0.65
N ARG A 123 16.36 6.31 -1.19
CA ARG A 123 17.18 7.48 -1.48
C ARG A 123 16.51 8.71 -0.89
N GLU A 124 17.31 9.64 -0.45
CA GLU A 124 16.87 10.95 0.04
C GLU A 124 17.41 12.05 -0.86
N SER A 125 16.65 13.12 -0.99
CA SER A 125 17.06 14.30 -1.75
C SER A 125 17.29 15.48 -0.81
N ASP A 126 18.41 16.16 -1.01
CA ASP A 126 18.72 17.46 -0.41
C ASP A 126 18.16 18.64 -1.24
N ASN A 127 17.15 18.40 -2.09
CA ASN A 127 16.57 19.31 -3.08
C ASN A 127 17.50 19.65 -4.26
N VAL A 128 18.71 19.10 -4.31
CA VAL A 128 19.67 19.29 -5.40
C VAL A 128 19.91 17.95 -6.11
N LYS A 129 20.15 16.91 -5.34
CA LYS A 129 20.44 15.57 -5.89
C LYS A 129 19.90 14.48 -4.94
N TRP A 130 19.68 13.32 -5.51
CA TRP A 130 19.38 12.11 -4.76
C TRP A 130 20.67 11.49 -4.18
N SER A 131 20.58 10.99 -2.94
CA SER A 131 21.66 10.21 -2.33
C SER A 131 21.95 8.93 -3.13
N GLU A 132 23.08 8.28 -2.86
CA GLU A 132 23.26 6.88 -3.25
C GLU A 132 22.21 5.99 -2.57
N PRO A 133 21.87 4.83 -3.15
CA PRO A 133 20.94 3.90 -2.53
C PRO A 133 21.40 3.46 -1.14
N ILE A 134 20.53 3.61 -0.14
CA ILE A 134 20.79 3.21 1.23
C ILE A 134 19.88 2.00 1.54
N ARG A 135 20.49 0.89 1.97
CA ARG A 135 19.75 -0.34 2.30
C ARG A 135 18.92 -0.15 3.58
N LEU A 136 17.69 -0.64 3.59
CA LEU A 136 16.88 -0.70 4.79
C LEU A 136 17.37 -1.81 5.72
N VAL A 137 17.82 -1.42 6.92
CA VAL A 137 18.33 -2.34 7.94
C VAL A 137 17.16 -2.91 8.76
N GLY A 138 17.17 -4.18 9.10
CA GLY A 138 16.16 -4.86 9.91
C GLY A 138 15.13 -5.66 9.11
N ILE A 139 14.90 -5.33 7.84
CA ILE A 139 13.85 -5.99 7.03
C ILE A 139 14.25 -7.40 6.62
N ASN A 140 15.44 -7.58 6.06
CA ASN A 140 15.90 -8.87 5.53
C ASN A 140 17.37 -9.17 5.89
N ASP A 141 17.82 -8.77 7.07
CA ASP A 141 19.22 -8.96 7.49
C ASP A 141 19.56 -10.45 7.69
N GLU A 142 18.58 -11.25 8.09
CA GLU A 142 18.73 -12.71 8.28
C GLU A 142 18.48 -13.52 7.00
N HIS A 143 18.33 -12.86 5.84
CA HIS A 143 18.02 -13.48 4.54
C HIS A 143 16.81 -14.43 4.59
N GLN A 144 15.81 -14.07 5.39
CA GLN A 144 14.59 -14.88 5.55
C GLN A 144 13.68 -14.81 4.31
N PHE A 145 13.82 -13.76 3.50
CA PHE A 145 13.08 -13.55 2.26
C PHE A 145 14.02 -13.69 1.06
N ARG A 146 13.50 -14.24 -0.05
CA ARG A 146 14.22 -14.27 -1.34
C ARG A 146 14.07 -12.94 -2.07
N HIS A 147 12.84 -12.49 -2.23
CA HIS A 147 12.51 -11.25 -2.90
C HIS A 147 11.69 -10.36 -1.99
N VAL A 148 12.03 -9.08 -1.95
CA VAL A 148 11.32 -8.06 -1.18
C VAL A 148 10.98 -6.92 -2.11
N ASN A 149 9.70 -6.53 -2.19
CA ASN A 149 9.21 -5.50 -3.11
C ASN A 149 7.98 -4.78 -2.53
N TYR A 150 7.39 -3.87 -3.28
CA TYR A 150 6.17 -3.13 -2.96
C TYR A 150 6.23 -2.38 -1.62
N PRO A 151 7.29 -1.56 -1.40
CA PRO A 151 7.41 -0.77 -0.18
C PRO A 151 6.35 0.32 -0.11
N TYR A 152 5.82 0.53 1.09
CA TYR A 152 4.93 1.64 1.42
C TYR A 152 5.17 2.10 2.86
N MET A 153 5.42 3.38 3.07
CA MET A 153 5.54 4.02 4.38
C MET A 153 4.26 4.79 4.68
N MET A 154 3.68 4.60 5.84
CA MET A 154 2.54 5.41 6.30
C MET A 154 2.96 6.85 6.61
N GLY A 155 1.99 7.74 6.67
CA GLY A 155 2.19 9.16 7.01
C GLY A 155 2.74 9.41 8.41
N ASP A 156 2.69 8.41 9.30
CA ASP A 156 3.32 8.45 10.63
C ASP A 156 4.87 8.39 10.59
N GLY A 157 5.44 8.07 9.41
CA GLY A 157 6.89 7.96 9.20
C GLY A 157 7.55 6.75 9.86
N THR A 158 6.79 5.88 10.52
CA THR A 158 7.30 4.74 11.27
C THR A 158 6.72 3.41 10.81
N THR A 159 5.45 3.35 10.49
CA THR A 159 4.78 2.12 10.03
C THR A 159 5.06 1.87 8.56
N PHE A 160 5.64 0.69 8.27
CA PHE A 160 6.11 0.35 6.93
C PHE A 160 5.55 -1.00 6.47
N TYR A 161 4.95 -1.01 5.29
CA TYR A 161 4.44 -2.21 4.63
C TYR A 161 5.29 -2.56 3.42
N PHE A 162 5.39 -3.84 3.13
CA PHE A 162 6.05 -4.37 1.94
C PHE A 162 5.57 -5.78 1.65
N ALA A 163 5.80 -6.27 0.44
CA ALA A 163 5.57 -7.67 0.12
C ALA A 163 6.89 -8.42 -0.01
N ALA A 164 6.91 -9.67 0.46
CA ALA A 164 8.09 -10.53 0.38
C ALA A 164 7.74 -11.99 0.16
N ASP A 165 8.61 -12.71 -0.56
CA ASP A 165 8.49 -14.13 -0.79
C ASP A 165 9.47 -14.93 0.09
N GLY A 166 9.06 -16.13 0.51
CA GLY A 166 9.92 -17.12 1.15
C GLY A 166 10.04 -17.06 2.68
N GLY A 167 9.39 -16.13 3.35
CA GLY A 167 9.40 -16.07 4.84
C GLY A 167 8.74 -17.29 5.49
N LYS A 168 9.23 -17.71 6.67
CA LYS A 168 8.65 -18.84 7.42
C LYS A 168 7.18 -18.66 7.77
N GLU A 169 6.74 -17.42 7.93
CA GLU A 169 5.35 -17.06 8.21
C GLU A 169 4.52 -16.83 6.93
N GLY A 170 5.11 -16.92 5.75
CA GLY A 170 4.43 -16.77 4.47
C GLY A 170 3.45 -17.91 4.18
N LEU A 171 2.36 -17.59 3.48
CA LEU A 171 1.32 -18.54 3.04
C LEU A 171 1.52 -18.97 1.58
N GLY A 172 2.06 -18.09 0.75
CA GLY A 172 2.14 -18.30 -0.70
C GLY A 172 3.46 -17.85 -1.32
N GLY A 173 3.37 -17.14 -2.42
CA GLY A 173 4.49 -16.47 -3.05
C GLY A 173 4.87 -15.19 -2.31
N TYR A 174 4.48 -14.05 -2.85
CA TYR A 174 4.55 -12.80 -2.10
C TYR A 174 3.45 -12.74 -1.04
N ASP A 175 3.83 -12.44 0.19
CA ASP A 175 2.94 -12.09 1.29
C ASP A 175 3.23 -10.67 1.76
N ILE A 176 2.23 -9.97 2.28
CA ILE A 176 2.36 -8.62 2.82
C ILE A 176 2.83 -8.70 4.27
N TYR A 177 3.86 -7.94 4.58
CA TYR A 177 4.44 -7.79 5.91
C TYR A 177 4.35 -6.34 6.37
N MET A 178 4.29 -6.16 7.68
CA MET A 178 4.38 -4.87 8.34
C MET A 178 5.59 -4.86 9.27
N THR A 179 6.25 -3.72 9.36
CA THR A 179 7.30 -3.46 10.35
C THR A 179 7.21 -2.02 10.83
N THR A 180 7.92 -1.70 11.89
CA THR A 180 8.00 -0.35 12.45
C THR A 180 9.45 0.11 12.44
N TYR A 181 9.69 1.35 12.05
CA TYR A 181 10.99 1.97 12.13
C TYR A 181 11.28 2.40 13.57
N ASP A 182 12.43 2.01 14.08
CA ASP A 182 12.95 2.42 15.39
C ASP A 182 13.98 3.54 15.17
N GLU A 183 13.61 4.75 15.55
CA GLU A 183 14.45 5.93 15.38
C GLU A 183 15.71 5.90 16.27
N GLU A 184 15.62 5.28 17.47
CA GLU A 184 16.74 5.20 18.40
C GLU A 184 17.84 4.25 17.88
N GLU A 185 17.42 3.10 17.34
CA GLU A 185 18.33 2.11 16.76
C GLU A 185 18.62 2.35 15.27
N ASN A 186 17.92 3.28 14.62
CA ASN A 186 18.01 3.60 13.19
C ASN A 186 17.84 2.35 12.30
N ARG A 187 16.83 1.55 12.61
CA ARG A 187 16.51 0.30 11.90
C ARG A 187 15.04 -0.05 11.97
N PHE A 188 14.61 -0.92 11.08
CA PHE A 188 13.28 -1.52 11.18
C PHE A 188 13.28 -2.69 12.17
N LEU A 189 12.19 -2.83 12.90
CA LEU A 189 11.94 -3.98 13.77
C LEU A 189 11.68 -5.24 12.93
N ARG A 190 11.61 -6.40 13.59
CA ARG A 190 11.32 -7.65 12.90
C ARG A 190 9.97 -7.59 12.19
N PRO A 191 9.91 -7.87 10.87
CA PRO A 191 8.66 -7.87 10.12
C PRO A 191 7.68 -8.92 10.61
N VAL A 192 6.40 -8.57 10.59
CA VAL A 192 5.28 -9.42 10.97
C VAL A 192 4.36 -9.61 9.76
N ASN A 193 4.00 -10.85 9.43
CA ASN A 193 3.01 -11.17 8.42
C ASN A 193 1.65 -10.60 8.85
N ILE A 194 0.99 -9.80 8.00
CA ILE A 194 -0.28 -9.16 8.38
C ILE A 194 -1.47 -10.13 8.45
N GLY A 195 -1.33 -11.33 7.88
CA GLY A 195 -2.29 -12.42 7.98
C GLY A 195 -3.50 -12.27 7.08
N LEU A 196 -4.53 -13.07 7.43
CA LEU A 196 -5.79 -13.07 6.70
C LEU A 196 -6.64 -11.84 7.03
N PRO A 197 -7.46 -11.36 6.07
CA PRO A 197 -7.66 -11.86 4.72
C PRO A 197 -6.68 -11.31 3.67
N PHE A 198 -5.74 -10.46 4.06
CA PHE A 198 -4.84 -9.80 3.12
C PHE A 198 -3.88 -10.77 2.44
N ASN A 199 -3.27 -11.67 3.23
CA ASN A 199 -2.40 -12.71 2.70
C ASN A 199 -3.16 -13.99 2.35
N SER A 200 -2.65 -14.74 1.36
CA SER A 200 -3.28 -15.92 0.80
C SER A 200 -2.21 -16.94 0.31
N PRO A 201 -2.61 -18.14 -0.11
CA PRO A 201 -1.69 -19.06 -0.78
C PRO A 201 -1.19 -18.62 -2.17
N ALA A 202 -1.69 -17.51 -2.72
CA ALA A 202 -1.27 -16.91 -3.98
C ALA A 202 -0.20 -15.83 -3.74
N ASN A 203 -0.05 -14.86 -4.64
CA ASN A 203 0.77 -13.70 -4.39
C ASN A 203 -0.11 -12.54 -3.96
N ASP A 204 0.28 -11.92 -2.87
CA ASP A 204 -0.35 -10.73 -2.33
C ASP A 204 0.68 -9.60 -2.36
N TYR A 205 0.33 -8.49 -3.02
CA TYR A 205 1.31 -7.49 -3.43
C TYR A 205 1.25 -6.23 -2.58
N LEU A 206 0.99 -5.12 -3.22
CA LEU A 206 1.00 -3.78 -2.65
C LEU A 206 -0.16 -3.55 -1.69
N TYR A 207 0.17 -3.19 -0.45
CA TYR A 207 -0.78 -2.78 0.58
C TYR A 207 -0.56 -1.31 0.94
N VAL A 208 -1.59 -0.50 0.83
CA VAL A 208 -1.54 0.95 1.06
C VAL A 208 -2.73 1.39 1.89
N ILE A 209 -2.52 2.28 2.83
CA ILE A 209 -3.57 2.98 3.59
C ILE A 209 -3.48 4.47 3.28
N ASP A 210 -4.51 5.01 2.69
CA ASP A 210 -4.71 6.45 2.57
C ASP A 210 -5.48 6.95 3.78
N GLU A 211 -4.76 7.50 4.75
CA GLU A 211 -5.33 7.99 6.01
C GLU A 211 -6.26 9.19 5.79
N TYR A 212 -5.99 10.00 4.77
CA TYR A 212 -6.79 11.19 4.44
C TYR A 212 -8.16 10.81 3.87
N ALA A 213 -8.18 9.85 2.95
CA ALA A 213 -9.43 9.31 2.42
C ALA A 213 -10.07 8.29 3.36
N ASN A 214 -9.36 7.81 4.38
CA ASN A 214 -9.74 6.67 5.21
C ASN A 214 -10.13 5.46 4.36
N LEU A 215 -9.26 5.11 3.40
CA LEU A 215 -9.40 3.99 2.49
C LEU A 215 -8.08 3.21 2.44
N GLY A 216 -8.17 1.91 2.19
CA GLY A 216 -7.02 1.06 1.97
C GLY A 216 -7.15 0.28 0.67
N TRP A 217 -6.02 -0.09 0.09
CA TRP A 217 -5.91 -0.89 -1.13
C TRP A 217 -4.91 -2.02 -0.94
N PHE A 218 -5.20 -3.16 -1.52
CA PHE A 218 -4.19 -4.20 -1.74
C PHE A 218 -4.49 -4.96 -3.03
N ALA A 219 -3.47 -5.54 -3.63
CA ALA A 219 -3.59 -6.33 -4.83
C ALA A 219 -3.20 -7.78 -4.58
N THR A 220 -3.85 -8.70 -5.28
CA THR A 220 -3.57 -10.14 -5.19
C THR A 220 -3.89 -10.83 -6.51
N ASP A 221 -3.17 -11.91 -6.83
CA ASP A 221 -3.52 -12.77 -7.96
C ASP A 221 -4.32 -14.03 -7.54
N ARG A 222 -4.82 -14.06 -6.27
CA ARG A 222 -5.70 -15.16 -5.81
C ARG A 222 -6.92 -15.29 -6.70
N ASN A 223 -7.22 -16.51 -7.12
CA ASN A 223 -8.39 -16.82 -7.95
C ASN A 223 -8.43 -16.04 -9.27
N GLN A 224 -7.30 -15.54 -9.78
CA GLN A 224 -7.21 -14.84 -11.05
C GLN A 224 -6.56 -15.73 -12.12
N GLU A 225 -6.82 -15.40 -13.38
CA GLU A 225 -6.11 -15.96 -14.53
C GLU A 225 -4.67 -15.45 -14.57
N ASP A 226 -3.78 -16.19 -15.19
CA ASP A 226 -2.38 -15.77 -15.39
C ASP A 226 -2.31 -14.38 -16.02
N GLY A 227 -1.49 -13.50 -15.46
CA GLY A 227 -1.34 -12.12 -15.92
C GLY A 227 -2.42 -11.16 -15.43
N LYS A 228 -3.34 -11.58 -14.56
CA LYS A 228 -4.33 -10.72 -13.92
C LYS A 228 -4.10 -10.59 -12.42
N VAL A 229 -4.55 -9.49 -11.86
CA VAL A 229 -4.62 -9.24 -10.42
C VAL A 229 -5.97 -8.63 -10.06
N CYS A 230 -6.44 -8.92 -8.87
CA CYS A 230 -7.59 -8.24 -8.27
C CYS A 230 -7.07 -7.19 -7.28
N ILE A 231 -7.51 -5.96 -7.43
CA ILE A 231 -7.29 -4.88 -6.47
C ILE A 231 -8.54 -4.77 -5.62
N TYR A 232 -8.39 -4.90 -4.31
CA TYR A 232 -9.46 -4.69 -3.34
C TYR A 232 -9.31 -3.33 -2.69
N VAL A 233 -10.43 -2.65 -2.47
CA VAL A 233 -10.52 -1.40 -1.70
C VAL A 233 -11.27 -1.71 -0.40
N PHE A 234 -10.73 -1.27 0.73
CA PHE A 234 -11.27 -1.56 2.04
C PHE A 234 -11.28 -0.34 2.97
N VAL A 235 -12.04 -0.41 4.05
CA VAL A 235 -12.02 0.59 5.11
C VAL A 235 -10.99 0.16 6.15
N PRO A 236 -9.90 0.93 6.35
CA PRO A 236 -8.92 0.66 7.39
C PRO A 236 -9.54 0.87 8.77
N SER A 237 -9.01 0.17 9.78
CA SER A 237 -9.39 0.31 11.17
C SER A 237 -8.16 0.69 12.00
N GLU A 238 -8.29 1.70 12.86
CA GLU A 238 -7.22 2.10 13.79
C GLU A 238 -6.80 0.97 14.73
N LYS A 239 -7.72 0.06 15.03
CA LYS A 239 -7.47 -1.11 15.87
C LYS A 239 -7.70 -2.38 15.09
N ARG A 240 -6.79 -3.34 15.24
CA ARG A 240 -6.99 -4.67 14.67
C ARG A 240 -8.18 -5.34 15.38
N ILE A 241 -9.31 -5.44 14.68
CA ILE A 241 -10.49 -6.20 15.10
C ILE A 241 -10.42 -7.55 14.42
N THR A 242 -10.68 -8.63 15.15
CA THR A 242 -10.70 -9.99 14.61
C THR A 242 -12.12 -10.55 14.64
N TYR A 243 -12.38 -11.52 13.74
CA TYR A 243 -13.60 -12.30 13.83
C TYR A 243 -13.57 -13.18 15.08
N ASN A 244 -14.68 -13.23 15.83
CA ASN A 244 -14.87 -14.28 16.82
C ASN A 244 -15.35 -15.53 16.07
N ILE A 245 -14.47 -16.51 15.88
CA ILE A 245 -14.74 -17.71 15.07
C ILE A 245 -15.91 -18.56 15.61
N GLU A 246 -16.30 -18.38 16.88
CA GLU A 246 -17.46 -19.08 17.47
C GLU A 246 -18.79 -18.55 16.97
N ASP A 247 -18.84 -17.32 16.44
CA ASP A 247 -20.05 -16.66 15.94
C ASP A 247 -20.38 -17.03 14.49
N TYR A 248 -19.50 -17.78 13.80
CA TYR A 248 -19.60 -18.07 12.37
C TYR A 248 -19.40 -19.56 12.07
N THR A 249 -19.99 -20.02 10.99
CA THR A 249 -19.74 -21.36 10.46
C THR A 249 -18.33 -21.46 9.85
N PRO A 250 -17.74 -22.67 9.76
CA PRO A 250 -16.47 -22.88 9.08
C PRO A 250 -16.47 -22.40 7.61
N GLU A 251 -17.62 -22.50 6.93
CA GLU A 251 -17.82 -22.05 5.56
C GLU A 251 -17.75 -20.52 5.47
N GLU A 252 -18.38 -19.80 6.39
CA GLU A 252 -18.31 -18.33 6.46
C GLU A 252 -16.89 -17.85 6.76
N ILE A 253 -16.21 -18.46 7.74
CA ILE A 253 -14.80 -18.16 8.05
C ILE A 253 -13.90 -18.39 6.84
N ASN A 254 -14.10 -19.48 6.10
CA ASN A 254 -13.38 -19.72 4.85
C ASN A 254 -13.72 -18.67 3.78
N GLY A 255 -14.99 -18.28 3.69
CA GLY A 255 -15.45 -17.23 2.78
C GLY A 255 -14.75 -15.89 3.05
N PHE A 256 -14.67 -15.46 4.32
CA PHE A 256 -13.95 -14.24 4.71
C PHE A 256 -12.45 -14.34 4.44
N ALA A 257 -11.82 -15.48 4.77
CA ALA A 257 -10.40 -15.69 4.55
C ALA A 257 -10.00 -15.63 3.06
N GLN A 258 -10.86 -16.13 2.18
CA GLN A 258 -10.63 -16.17 0.73
C GLN A 258 -11.21 -14.96 0.00
N ILE A 259 -11.96 -14.11 0.68
CA ILE A 259 -12.73 -13.00 0.09
C ILE A 259 -13.63 -13.54 -1.03
N SER A 260 -14.44 -14.58 -0.71
CA SER A 260 -15.31 -15.22 -1.68
C SER A 260 -16.39 -14.28 -2.22
N SER A 261 -16.84 -13.36 -1.37
CA SER A 261 -17.72 -12.24 -1.73
C SER A 261 -17.41 -11.04 -0.85
N ILE A 262 -17.22 -9.87 -1.44
CA ILE A 262 -17.00 -8.63 -0.69
C ILE A 262 -18.26 -8.23 0.11
N SER A 263 -19.46 -8.55 -0.39
CA SER A 263 -20.73 -8.23 0.30
C SER A 263 -20.86 -8.92 1.65
N ASP A 264 -20.19 -10.05 1.88
CA ASP A 264 -20.21 -10.77 3.14
C ASP A 264 -19.49 -10.00 4.26
N THR A 265 -18.69 -8.98 3.89
CA THR A 265 -17.99 -8.10 4.83
C THR A 265 -18.79 -6.85 5.22
N TRP A 266 -20.00 -6.65 4.64
CA TRP A 266 -20.81 -5.43 4.80
C TRP A 266 -21.75 -5.54 6.01
N ASP A 267 -21.24 -5.33 7.18
CA ASP A 267 -22.02 -5.36 8.43
C ASP A 267 -22.54 -3.98 8.88
N ASP A 268 -21.97 -2.89 8.33
CA ASP A 268 -22.39 -1.50 8.59
C ASP A 268 -22.70 -0.77 7.27
N LYS A 269 -23.98 -0.58 6.99
CA LYS A 269 -24.47 0.07 5.75
C LYS A 269 -24.15 1.56 5.69
N GLU A 270 -24.09 2.23 6.83
CA GLU A 270 -23.79 3.64 6.88
C GLU A 270 -22.28 3.87 6.59
N LEU A 271 -21.43 3.10 7.25
CA LEU A 271 -19.98 3.10 6.98
C LEU A 271 -19.69 2.76 5.52
N LEU A 272 -20.35 1.75 4.95
CA LEU A 272 -20.22 1.38 3.54
C LEU A 272 -20.57 2.56 2.62
N SER A 273 -21.71 3.21 2.86
CA SER A 273 -22.16 4.35 2.05
C SER A 273 -21.17 5.51 2.09
N GLN A 274 -20.68 5.85 3.28
CA GLN A 274 -19.68 6.90 3.46
C GLN A 274 -18.35 6.54 2.78
N ALA A 275 -17.91 5.28 2.87
CA ALA A 275 -16.67 4.83 2.26
C ALA A 275 -16.75 4.82 0.72
N LEU A 276 -17.88 4.41 0.16
CA LEU A 276 -18.12 4.48 -1.29
C LEU A 276 -18.13 5.93 -1.79
N GLN A 277 -18.69 6.85 -1.03
CA GLN A 277 -18.64 8.28 -1.36
C GLN A 277 -17.19 8.79 -1.39
N ARG A 278 -16.38 8.49 -0.35
CA ARG A 278 -14.96 8.86 -0.32
C ARG A 278 -14.19 8.28 -1.50
N LEU A 279 -14.43 7.01 -1.84
CA LEU A 279 -13.80 6.38 -3.00
C LEU A 279 -14.13 7.11 -4.31
N GLU A 280 -15.37 7.51 -4.47
CA GLU A 280 -15.80 8.26 -5.67
C GLU A 280 -15.18 9.67 -5.70
N GLU A 281 -15.02 10.33 -4.55
CA GLU A 281 -14.34 11.63 -4.43
C GLU A 281 -12.86 11.52 -4.82
N VAL A 282 -12.15 10.52 -4.31
CA VAL A 282 -10.75 10.26 -4.66
C VAL A 282 -10.60 9.94 -6.15
N ARG A 283 -11.47 9.11 -6.71
CA ARG A 283 -11.49 8.80 -8.15
C ARG A 283 -11.77 10.04 -9.03
N LYS A 284 -12.61 10.95 -8.57
CA LYS A 284 -12.90 12.20 -9.29
C LYS A 284 -11.74 13.18 -9.22
N SER A 285 -11.08 13.28 -8.08
CA SER A 285 -9.93 14.18 -7.93
C SER A 285 -8.75 13.76 -8.82
N GLN A 286 -8.64 12.47 -9.14
CA GLN A 286 -7.57 11.91 -9.97
C GLN A 286 -7.96 11.68 -11.44
N LYS A 287 -9.26 11.78 -11.79
CA LYS A 287 -9.55 11.89 -13.24
C LYS A 287 -8.70 13.05 -13.72
N PRO A 288 -7.93 12.90 -14.82
CA PRO A 288 -7.35 14.05 -15.46
C PRO A 288 -8.54 14.97 -15.71
N GLN A 289 -8.75 15.95 -14.85
CA GLN A 289 -9.47 17.11 -15.29
C GLN A 289 -8.72 17.46 -16.54
N ASP A 290 -9.41 17.61 -17.63
CA ASP A 290 -8.85 18.09 -18.87
C ASP A 290 -8.35 19.54 -18.60
N HIS A 291 -7.32 19.61 -17.75
CA HIS A 291 -6.53 20.77 -17.41
C HIS A 291 -5.54 21.03 -18.55
N SER A 292 -6.07 20.89 -19.79
CA SER A 292 -5.40 21.49 -20.94
C SER A 292 -5.31 23.02 -20.80
N SER A 293 -5.86 23.62 -19.71
CA SER A 293 -5.87 25.05 -19.50
C SER A 293 -5.16 25.58 -18.24
N ASP A 294 -4.85 24.77 -17.21
CA ASP A 294 -4.39 25.32 -15.93
C ASP A 294 -2.95 24.99 -15.49
N PHE A 295 -2.27 23.99 -16.11
CA PHE A 295 -0.85 23.84 -15.88
C PHE A 295 -0.11 25.04 -16.47
N SER A 296 0.47 25.85 -15.63
CA SER A 296 1.28 26.98 -16.03
C SER A 296 2.48 27.13 -15.10
N PHE A 297 3.68 26.90 -15.64
CA PHE A 297 4.91 27.13 -14.91
C PHE A 297 5.81 28.07 -15.70
N ILE A 298 5.95 29.30 -15.20
CA ILE A 298 6.72 30.35 -15.85
C ILE A 298 8.22 30.08 -15.61
N ILE A 299 8.97 29.83 -16.65
CA ILE A 299 10.42 29.66 -16.61
C ILE A 299 11.12 31.03 -16.65
N ASN A 300 10.73 31.87 -17.61
CA ASN A 300 11.21 33.26 -17.79
C ASN A 300 10.15 34.07 -18.55
N ASP A 301 10.47 35.32 -18.89
CA ASP A 301 9.53 36.26 -19.54
C ASP A 301 9.02 35.75 -20.90
N ASP A 302 9.78 34.89 -21.59
CA ASP A 302 9.47 34.37 -22.92
C ASP A 302 8.89 32.97 -22.91
N ILE A 303 9.09 32.19 -21.82
CA ILE A 303 8.83 30.74 -21.77
C ILE A 303 7.96 30.40 -20.59
N THR A 304 6.77 29.88 -20.89
CA THR A 304 5.87 29.29 -19.93
C THR A 304 5.59 27.84 -20.33
N TYR A 305 5.87 26.89 -19.47
CA TYR A 305 5.52 25.50 -19.67
C TYR A 305 4.04 25.25 -19.36
N ARG A 306 3.40 24.47 -20.22
CA ARG A 306 1.96 24.18 -20.11
C ARG A 306 1.63 22.72 -19.84
N GLN A 307 2.66 21.89 -19.77
CA GLN A 307 2.57 20.48 -19.42
C GLN A 307 3.90 19.98 -18.86
N LEU A 308 3.86 18.89 -18.09
CA LEU A 308 5.07 18.33 -17.47
C LEU A 308 6.14 17.89 -18.50
N SER A 309 5.72 17.49 -19.70
CA SER A 309 6.62 17.12 -20.80
C SER A 309 7.40 18.31 -21.39
N ASP A 310 7.05 19.55 -21.04
CA ASP A 310 7.76 20.74 -21.51
C ASP A 310 9.12 20.90 -20.81
N PHE A 311 9.28 20.35 -19.59
CA PHE A 311 10.55 20.39 -18.87
C PHE A 311 11.65 19.69 -19.67
N LYS A 312 12.77 20.36 -19.82
CA LYS A 312 13.93 19.85 -20.56
C LYS A 312 14.82 18.97 -19.68
N LEU A 313 14.82 19.26 -18.40
CA LEU A 313 15.52 18.46 -17.39
C LEU A 313 14.51 17.60 -16.62
N ARG A 314 14.67 16.30 -16.70
CA ARG A 314 13.77 15.36 -16.04
C ARG A 314 13.76 15.51 -14.52
N GLU A 315 14.87 15.83 -13.91
CA GLU A 315 14.94 16.15 -12.49
C GLU A 315 14.05 17.34 -12.10
N ASN A 316 13.75 18.25 -13.03
CA ASN A 316 12.85 19.36 -12.79
C ASN A 316 11.37 18.94 -12.84
N VAL A 317 11.03 17.84 -13.52
CA VAL A 317 9.71 17.22 -13.39
C VAL A 317 9.50 16.72 -11.97
N ILE A 318 10.50 16.05 -11.40
CA ILE A 318 10.47 15.55 -10.01
C ILE A 318 10.39 16.73 -9.04
N ARG A 319 11.24 17.73 -9.20
CA ARG A 319 11.20 18.96 -8.37
C ARG A 319 9.87 19.69 -8.47
N TYR A 320 9.25 19.70 -9.63
CA TYR A 320 7.92 20.29 -9.79
C TYR A 320 6.83 19.51 -9.05
N GLN A 321 6.91 18.18 -9.03
CA GLN A 321 6.01 17.35 -8.25
C GLN A 321 6.18 17.61 -6.74
N GLN A 322 7.41 17.74 -6.26
CA GLN A 322 7.72 18.16 -4.90
C GLN A 322 7.13 19.54 -4.58
N LEU A 323 7.34 20.51 -5.48
CA LEU A 323 6.78 21.85 -5.36
C LEU A 323 5.24 21.83 -5.26
N SER A 324 4.60 20.98 -6.06
CA SER A 324 3.15 20.81 -6.04
C SER A 324 2.67 20.24 -4.71
N ALA A 325 3.35 19.22 -4.19
CA ALA A 325 3.04 18.62 -2.90
C ALA A 325 3.21 19.63 -1.74
N LEU A 326 4.32 20.38 -1.72
CA LEU A 326 4.55 21.43 -0.72
C LEU A 326 3.49 22.54 -0.77
N ARG A 327 3.07 22.94 -1.97
CA ARG A 327 1.98 23.92 -2.15
C ARG A 327 0.66 23.41 -1.61
N ASN A 328 0.33 22.15 -1.87
CA ASN A 328 -0.88 21.52 -1.34
C ASN A 328 -0.84 21.46 0.19
N ARG A 329 0.29 21.02 0.77
CA ARG A 329 0.48 21.01 2.24
C ARG A 329 0.32 22.39 2.82
N GLN A 330 0.93 23.42 2.22
CA GLN A 330 0.77 24.80 2.64
C GLN A 330 -0.68 25.28 2.56
N ALA A 331 -1.41 24.93 1.50
CA ALA A 331 -2.82 25.29 1.34
C ALA A 331 -3.69 24.63 2.41
N ASN A 332 -3.48 23.34 2.69
CA ASN A 332 -4.20 22.59 3.71
C ASN A 332 -3.93 23.14 5.12
N LEU A 333 -2.65 23.41 5.42
CA LEU A 333 -2.27 23.98 6.70
C LEU A 333 -2.85 25.40 6.90
N ASN A 334 -2.83 26.24 5.87
CA ASN A 334 -3.48 27.55 5.89
C ASN A 334 -4.99 27.44 6.17
N GLN A 335 -5.68 26.49 5.52
CA GLN A 335 -7.10 26.26 5.75
C GLN A 335 -7.37 25.79 7.20
N SER A 336 -6.53 24.90 7.73
CA SER A 336 -6.61 24.45 9.12
C SER A 336 -6.37 25.62 10.08
N LEU A 337 -5.34 26.42 9.83
CA LEU A 337 -4.98 27.58 10.62
C LEU A 337 -6.12 28.62 10.68
N GLU A 338 -6.78 28.91 9.54
CA GLU A 338 -7.94 29.79 9.51
C GLU A 338 -9.09 29.27 10.38
N ARG A 339 -9.42 27.97 10.29
CA ARG A 339 -10.44 27.35 11.14
C ARG A 339 -10.08 27.45 12.62
N THR A 340 -8.80 27.25 12.96
CA THR A 340 -8.31 27.35 14.34
C THR A 340 -8.37 28.80 14.86
N ARG A 341 -8.06 29.80 14.01
CA ARG A 341 -8.18 31.22 14.30
C ARG A 341 -9.62 31.64 14.55
N ASP A 342 -10.57 31.14 13.73
CA ASP A 342 -12.01 31.39 13.92
C ASP A 342 -12.49 30.79 15.24
N ALA A 343 -12.07 29.55 15.54
CA ALA A 343 -12.37 28.91 16.82
C ALA A 343 -11.74 29.67 18.01
N TYR A 344 -10.52 30.17 17.86
CA TYR A 344 -9.83 30.98 18.84
C TYR A 344 -10.57 32.30 19.11
N ALA A 345 -11.10 32.97 18.07
CA ALA A 345 -11.82 34.24 18.21
C ALA A 345 -13.07 34.10 19.11
N THR A 346 -13.74 32.96 19.08
CA THR A 346 -14.97 32.69 19.85
C THR A 346 -14.75 31.94 21.16
N ALA A 347 -13.51 31.47 21.44
CA ALA A 347 -13.19 30.62 22.56
C ALA A 347 -13.11 31.42 23.92
N SER A 348 -13.33 30.71 25.03
CA SER A 348 -13.08 31.24 26.36
C SER A 348 -11.59 31.48 26.60
N ARG A 349 -11.27 32.40 27.58
CA ARG A 349 -9.87 32.76 27.89
C ARG A 349 -8.96 31.56 28.18
N LYS A 350 -9.48 30.51 28.83
CA LYS A 350 -8.73 29.29 29.14
C LYS A 350 -8.42 28.50 27.86
N LYS A 351 -9.40 28.37 26.96
CA LYS A 351 -9.22 27.68 25.67
C LYS A 351 -8.29 28.46 24.75
N ARG A 352 -8.41 29.78 24.67
CA ARG A 352 -7.48 30.62 23.88
C ARG A 352 -6.03 30.40 24.24
N ARG A 353 -5.71 30.28 25.55
CA ARG A 353 -4.34 30.08 26.01
C ARG A 353 -3.78 28.72 25.57
N ALA A 354 -4.60 27.68 25.51
CA ALA A 354 -4.20 26.37 25.00
C ALA A 354 -4.00 26.36 23.48
N MET A 355 -4.87 27.07 22.74
CA MET A 355 -4.79 27.11 21.26
C MET A 355 -3.67 28.02 20.72
N MET A 356 -3.15 28.92 21.55
CA MET A 356 -2.16 29.90 21.09
C MET A 356 -0.83 29.29 20.69
N GLU A 357 -0.37 28.26 21.39
CA GLU A 357 0.86 27.52 21.03
C GLU A 357 0.72 26.82 19.69
N ASP A 358 -0.40 26.15 19.46
CA ASP A 358 -0.70 25.45 18.22
C ASP A 358 -0.76 26.44 17.04
N ILE A 359 -1.46 27.57 17.19
CA ILE A 359 -1.54 28.60 16.15
C ILE A 359 -0.15 29.15 15.81
N LEU A 360 0.68 29.44 16.80
CA LEU A 360 2.03 29.96 16.54
C LEU A 360 2.93 28.92 15.87
N SER A 361 2.78 27.65 16.23
CA SER A 361 3.49 26.55 15.58
C SER A 361 3.09 26.41 14.12
N ASP A 362 1.78 26.39 13.84
CA ASP A 362 1.24 26.30 12.49
C ASP A 362 1.65 27.51 11.64
N GLU A 363 1.63 28.73 12.19
CA GLU A 363 2.09 29.94 11.50
C GLU A 363 3.58 29.85 11.13
N GLN A 364 4.40 29.31 12.03
CA GLN A 364 5.82 29.10 11.78
C GLN A 364 6.04 28.03 10.68
N GLU A 365 5.26 26.96 10.70
CA GLU A 365 5.33 25.92 9.66
C GLU A 365 4.89 26.47 8.30
N VAL A 366 3.81 27.25 8.22
CA VAL A 366 3.39 27.92 6.97
C VAL A 366 4.52 28.79 6.41
N LEU A 367 5.22 29.52 7.27
CA LEU A 367 6.33 30.36 6.85
C LEU A 367 7.50 29.54 6.30
N MET A 368 7.84 28.42 6.94
CA MET A 368 8.88 27.50 6.44
C MET A 368 8.49 26.89 5.09
N LEU A 369 7.27 26.41 4.96
CA LEU A 369 6.75 25.87 3.70
C LEU A 369 6.76 26.91 2.59
N HIS A 370 6.44 28.17 2.88
CA HIS A 370 6.53 29.26 1.90
C HIS A 370 7.96 29.49 1.43
N GLN A 371 8.92 29.48 2.33
CA GLN A 371 10.34 29.62 2.00
C GLN A 371 10.83 28.46 1.12
N GLU A 372 10.44 27.24 1.48
CA GLU A 372 10.84 26.03 0.76
C GLU A 372 10.24 25.98 -0.65
N THR A 373 8.95 26.24 -0.80
CA THR A 373 8.31 26.34 -2.13
C THR A 373 8.97 27.38 -3.01
N HIS A 374 9.29 28.57 -2.46
CA HIS A 374 9.99 29.63 -3.19
C HIS A 374 11.38 29.18 -3.67
N ASN A 375 12.16 28.55 -2.79
CA ASN A 375 13.50 28.09 -3.11
C ASN A 375 13.48 27.01 -4.20
N LEU A 376 12.56 26.05 -4.09
CA LEU A 376 12.42 24.98 -5.06
C LEU A 376 11.96 25.51 -6.44
N GLU A 377 11.00 26.42 -6.46
CA GLU A 377 10.54 27.08 -7.68
C GLU A 377 11.69 27.84 -8.37
N LYS A 378 12.50 28.57 -7.60
CA LYS A 378 13.67 29.28 -8.11
C LYS A 378 14.74 28.31 -8.66
N ALA A 379 14.95 27.18 -7.98
CA ALA A 379 15.91 26.15 -8.43
C ALA A 379 15.49 25.54 -9.78
N ILE A 380 14.20 25.23 -9.94
CA ILE A 380 13.64 24.72 -11.21
C ILE A 380 13.86 25.73 -12.33
N ARG A 381 13.46 26.98 -12.12
CA ARG A 381 13.61 28.06 -13.13
C ARG A 381 15.06 28.25 -13.54
N ASN A 382 15.97 28.30 -12.58
CA ASN A 382 17.40 28.53 -12.85
C ASN A 382 18.02 27.37 -13.66
N SER A 383 17.69 26.12 -13.32
CA SER A 383 18.22 24.95 -14.02
C SER A 383 17.67 24.84 -15.44
N GLU A 384 16.37 25.08 -15.66
CA GLU A 384 15.78 25.12 -16.99
C GLU A 384 16.35 26.25 -17.84
N ASN A 385 16.47 27.46 -17.29
CA ASN A 385 17.08 28.60 -18.01
C ASN A 385 18.52 28.33 -18.42
N THR A 386 19.30 27.70 -17.53
CA THR A 386 20.68 27.33 -17.83
C THR A 386 20.76 26.31 -18.97
N PHE A 387 19.89 25.32 -18.98
CA PHE A 387 19.80 24.34 -20.06
C PHE A 387 19.40 24.99 -21.39
N LEU A 388 18.36 25.82 -21.38
CA LEU A 388 17.85 26.52 -22.57
C LEU A 388 18.91 27.46 -23.16
N THR A 389 19.70 28.10 -22.32
CA THR A 389 20.77 29.02 -22.77
C THR A 389 21.96 28.27 -23.37
N LYS A 390 22.32 27.09 -22.85
CA LYS A 390 23.44 26.29 -23.37
C LYS A 390 23.14 25.56 -24.67
N ASN A 391 21.86 25.37 -25.00
CA ASN A 391 21.41 24.63 -26.18
C ASN A 391 20.71 25.54 -27.22
N LYS A 392 20.85 26.86 -27.09
CA LYS A 392 20.63 27.84 -28.15
C LYS A 392 21.89 27.97 -28.96
#